data_b8d135d60c56ef77f54dd9cf7fa18461
#
_entry.id   b8d135d60c56ef77f54dd9cf7fa18461
#
_cell.length_a   1.000
_cell.length_b   1.000
_cell.length_c   1.000
_cell.angle_alpha   90.00
_cell.angle_beta   90.00
_cell.angle_gamma   90.00
#
_symmetry.space_group_name_H-M   'P 1'
#
loop_
_entity.id
_entity.type
_entity.pdbx_description
1 polymer ?
#
loop_
_entity_poly.entity_id
_entity_poly.type
_entity_poly.pdbx_seq_one_letter_code
_entity_poly.pdbx_strand_id
1 'polypeptide(L)'
;MTQTHTTKFSKILVAIDGSEISMKASVYAIDIANRKGNEAGSVQLIGLTVIDLTKLNSSFFATASGYYGEKELEEKRKEAQQWLEKAEKLAVEENNNDNNDVNNIQFKSEIIEDPISKVGSAIVDYAERENVDLIVIGTRGRTGFKKMLLGSVASDVVTYAHCPVLVVK
;
A
#
# COMPACT_ATOMS: atom_id res chain seq x y z
N MET A 1 2.54 -36.53 14.07
CA MET A 1 1.80 -35.30 14.43
C MET A 1 2.23 -34.21 13.48
N THR A 2 1.43 -33.94 12.46
CA THR A 2 1.67 -32.85 11.50
C THR A 2 1.35 -31.53 12.20
N GLN A 3 2.37 -30.74 12.55
CA GLN A 3 2.17 -29.37 12.97
C GLN A 3 1.62 -28.59 11.76
N THR A 4 0.35 -28.21 11.81
CA THR A 4 -0.23 -27.25 10.88
C THR A 4 0.40 -25.88 11.20
N HIS A 5 1.44 -25.48 10.44
CA HIS A 5 1.95 -24.12 10.47
C HIS A 5 0.90 -23.19 9.87
N THR A 6 0.02 -22.67 10.70
CA THR A 6 -0.90 -21.60 10.29
C THR A 6 -0.07 -20.31 10.20
N THR A 7 0.22 -19.84 9.00
CA THR A 7 0.88 -18.55 8.81
C THR A 7 -0.05 -17.45 9.32
N LYS A 8 0.38 -16.78 10.37
CA LYS A 8 -0.41 -15.73 11.03
C LYS A 8 -0.03 -14.38 10.40
N PHE A 9 -0.94 -13.76 9.66
CA PHE A 9 -0.75 -12.38 9.22
C PHE A 9 -1.39 -11.44 10.23
N SER A 10 -0.58 -10.76 11.02
CA SER A 10 -1.02 -9.77 12.00
C SER A 10 -0.86 -8.33 11.49
N LYS A 11 0.04 -8.13 10.53
CA LYS A 11 0.30 -6.85 9.92
C LYS A 11 0.42 -6.98 8.40
N ILE A 12 -0.54 -6.43 7.67
CA ILE A 12 -0.63 -6.48 6.22
C ILE A 12 -0.42 -5.07 5.65
N LEU A 13 0.43 -4.93 4.65
CA LEU A 13 0.64 -3.68 3.94
C LEU A 13 0.02 -3.80 2.54
N VAL A 14 -0.74 -2.80 2.11
CA VAL A 14 -1.21 -2.66 0.73
C VAL A 14 -0.65 -1.38 0.13
N ALA A 15 0.03 -1.51 -1.03
CA ALA A 15 0.58 -0.38 -1.77
C ALA A 15 -0.52 0.25 -2.65
N ILE A 16 -0.80 1.54 -2.41
CA ILE A 16 -1.91 2.28 -3.04
C ILE A 16 -1.34 3.46 -3.84
N ASP A 17 -1.68 3.53 -5.14
CA ASP A 17 -1.29 4.62 -6.03
C ASP A 17 -2.49 5.26 -6.76
N GLY A 18 -3.71 4.91 -6.34
CA GLY A 18 -4.97 5.39 -6.91
C GLY A 18 -5.38 4.71 -8.22
N SER A 19 -4.59 3.77 -8.76
CA SER A 19 -4.99 2.97 -9.91
C SER A 19 -6.11 1.99 -9.55
N GLU A 20 -6.90 1.58 -10.54
CA GLU A 20 -7.94 0.56 -10.37
C GLU A 20 -7.37 -0.74 -9.80
N ILE A 21 -6.16 -1.13 -10.23
CA ILE A 21 -5.50 -2.35 -9.78
C ILE A 21 -5.05 -2.23 -8.32
N SER A 22 -4.55 -1.07 -7.89
CA SER A 22 -4.19 -0.86 -6.49
C SER A 22 -5.40 -0.84 -5.57
N MET A 23 -6.54 -0.28 -6.02
CA MET A 23 -7.80 -0.35 -5.29
C MET A 23 -8.34 -1.78 -5.22
N LYS A 24 -8.21 -2.56 -6.30
CA LYS A 24 -8.52 -3.99 -6.27
C LYS A 24 -7.60 -4.75 -5.28
N ALA A 25 -6.31 -4.41 -5.24
CA ALA A 25 -5.37 -4.97 -4.25
C ALA A 25 -5.81 -4.68 -2.81
N SER A 26 -6.39 -3.48 -2.55
CA SER A 26 -6.94 -3.14 -1.23
C SER A 26 -8.10 -4.07 -0.84
N VAL A 27 -9.00 -4.41 -1.77
CA VAL A 27 -10.10 -5.37 -1.50
C VAL A 27 -9.54 -6.73 -1.11
N TYR A 28 -8.52 -7.25 -1.82
CA TYR A 28 -7.89 -8.52 -1.45
C TYR A 28 -7.22 -8.46 -0.08
N ALA A 29 -6.54 -7.35 0.25
CA ALA A 29 -5.89 -7.17 1.54
C ALA A 29 -6.92 -7.15 2.68
N ILE A 30 -8.06 -6.49 2.50
CA ILE A 30 -9.18 -6.44 3.44
C ILE A 30 -9.79 -7.83 3.63
N ASP A 31 -10.06 -8.59 2.56
CA ASP A 31 -10.59 -9.94 2.64
C ASP A 31 -9.65 -10.89 3.43
N ILE A 32 -8.34 -10.80 3.19
CA ILE A 32 -7.35 -11.58 3.94
C ILE A 32 -7.33 -11.16 5.43
N ALA A 33 -7.38 -9.86 5.71
CA ALA A 33 -7.38 -9.33 7.07
C ALA A 33 -8.63 -9.78 7.83
N ASN A 34 -9.81 -9.74 7.22
CA ASN A 34 -11.08 -10.19 7.81
C ASN A 34 -11.04 -11.67 8.19
N ARG A 35 -10.59 -12.53 7.26
CA ARG A 35 -10.50 -13.99 7.51
C ARG A 35 -9.52 -14.31 8.64
N LYS A 36 -8.41 -13.59 8.72
CA LYS A 36 -7.36 -13.80 9.72
C LYS A 36 -7.68 -13.19 11.08
N GLY A 37 -8.36 -12.06 11.11
CA GLY A 37 -8.84 -11.43 12.34
C GLY A 37 -9.73 -12.36 13.16
N ASN A 38 -10.60 -13.15 12.51
CA ASN A 38 -11.45 -14.13 13.16
C ASN A 38 -10.66 -15.27 13.84
N GLU A 39 -9.45 -15.59 13.36
CA GLU A 39 -8.60 -16.68 13.90
C GLU A 39 -7.58 -16.19 14.92
N ALA A 40 -7.15 -14.94 14.86
CA ALA A 40 -5.91 -14.47 15.51
C ALA A 40 -6.07 -13.21 16.38
N GLY A 41 -7.23 -12.61 16.45
CA GLY A 41 -7.44 -11.28 17.03
C GLY A 41 -7.30 -10.17 15.97
N SER A 42 -7.05 -8.91 16.38
CA SER A 42 -7.01 -7.78 15.45
C SER A 42 -5.84 -7.87 14.46
N VAL A 43 -6.11 -7.54 13.19
CA VAL A 43 -5.10 -7.39 12.13
C VAL A 43 -4.91 -5.91 11.83
N GLN A 44 -3.66 -5.46 11.80
CA GLN A 44 -3.32 -4.13 11.32
C GLN A 44 -3.18 -4.14 9.80
N LEU A 45 -4.03 -3.37 9.11
CA LEU A 45 -3.97 -3.16 7.66
C LEU A 45 -3.41 -1.77 7.36
N ILE A 46 -2.22 -1.71 6.77
CA ILE A 46 -1.54 -0.47 6.44
C ILE A 46 -1.77 -0.15 4.97
N GLY A 47 -2.49 0.95 4.68
CA GLY A 47 -2.54 1.54 3.36
C GLY A 47 -1.34 2.47 3.17
N LEU A 48 -0.44 2.16 2.24
CA LEU A 48 0.78 2.92 1.99
C LEU A 48 0.76 3.56 0.60
N THR A 49 0.95 4.88 0.55
CA THR A 49 1.24 5.64 -0.67
C THR A 49 2.64 6.24 -0.60
N VAL A 50 3.43 6.08 -1.66
CA VAL A 50 4.75 6.68 -1.79
C VAL A 50 4.68 7.80 -2.83
N ILE A 51 5.04 9.02 -2.42
CA ILE A 51 5.20 10.18 -3.31
C ILE A 51 6.67 10.24 -3.72
N ASP A 52 6.93 9.98 -5.00
CA ASP A 52 8.26 10.07 -5.60
C ASP A 52 8.58 11.55 -5.89
N LEU A 53 9.35 12.17 -5.02
CA LEU A 53 9.73 13.57 -5.15
C LEU A 53 10.67 13.84 -6.35
N THR A 54 11.32 12.81 -6.88
CA THR A 54 12.20 12.95 -8.06
C THR A 54 11.39 13.27 -9.33
N LYS A 55 10.09 12.96 -9.33
CA LYS A 55 9.16 13.23 -10.43
C LYS A 55 8.44 14.57 -10.32
N LEU A 56 8.56 15.25 -9.21
CA LEU A 56 8.12 16.63 -9.11
C LEU A 56 9.00 17.48 -10.03
N ASN A 57 8.40 18.32 -10.85
CA ASN A 57 9.09 19.08 -11.90
C ASN A 57 10.41 19.67 -11.37
N SER A 58 11.45 19.61 -12.18
CA SER A 58 12.80 20.13 -11.89
C SER A 58 12.83 21.60 -11.47
N SER A 59 11.73 22.32 -11.62
CA SER A 59 11.48 23.65 -11.05
C SER A 59 11.57 23.70 -9.52
N PHE A 60 11.39 22.58 -8.80
CA PHE A 60 11.57 22.55 -7.34
C PHE A 60 13.00 22.92 -6.93
N PHE A 61 14.00 22.49 -7.70
CA PHE A 61 15.40 22.83 -7.45
C PHE A 61 15.87 24.06 -8.25
N ALA A 62 15.14 24.52 -9.27
CA ALA A 62 15.61 25.53 -10.23
C ALA A 62 15.10 26.95 -9.98
N THR A 63 14.09 27.17 -9.15
CA THR A 63 13.59 28.51 -8.85
C THR A 63 13.88 28.90 -7.42
N ALA A 64 14.54 30.06 -7.25
CA ALA A 64 14.83 30.68 -5.96
C ALA A 64 13.60 30.99 -5.09
N SER A 65 12.38 30.69 -5.56
CA SER A 65 11.13 30.93 -4.85
C SER A 65 10.50 29.68 -4.20
N GLY A 66 10.95 28.45 -4.48
CA GLY A 66 10.44 27.21 -3.84
C GLY A 66 8.91 26.95 -3.95
N TYR A 67 8.16 27.98 -4.31
CA TYR A 67 6.70 28.08 -4.19
C TYR A 67 5.93 27.11 -5.13
N TYR A 68 6.43 26.89 -6.35
CA TYR A 68 5.74 26.02 -7.31
C TYR A 68 5.87 24.53 -6.96
N GLY A 69 7.01 24.13 -6.43
CA GLY A 69 7.22 22.75 -5.98
C GLY A 69 6.38 22.39 -4.75
N GLU A 70 6.18 23.34 -3.84
CA GLU A 70 5.39 23.16 -2.64
C GLU A 70 3.89 22.96 -2.97
N LYS A 71 3.38 23.71 -3.94
CA LYS A 71 2.00 23.56 -4.40
C LYS A 71 1.76 22.20 -5.07
N GLU A 72 2.66 21.77 -5.95
CA GLU A 72 2.57 20.46 -6.61
C GLU A 72 2.65 19.32 -5.58
N LEU A 73 3.53 19.42 -4.59
CA LEU A 73 3.63 18.45 -3.52
C LEU A 73 2.35 18.38 -2.68
N GLU A 74 1.76 19.54 -2.37
CA GLU A 74 0.51 19.59 -1.63
C GLU A 74 -0.66 18.96 -2.42
N GLU A 75 -0.70 19.13 -3.72
CA GLU A 75 -1.65 18.47 -4.60
C GLU A 75 -1.46 16.93 -4.57
N LYS A 76 -0.19 16.45 -4.59
CA LYS A 76 0.12 15.01 -4.47
C LYS A 76 -0.26 14.43 -3.11
N ARG A 77 -0.03 15.17 -2.02
CA ARG A 77 -0.49 14.76 -0.68
C ARG A 77 -2.01 14.59 -0.63
N LYS A 78 -2.75 15.55 -1.19
CA LYS A 78 -4.22 15.48 -1.25
C LYS A 78 -4.72 14.30 -2.08
N GLU A 79 -4.11 14.05 -3.25
CA GLU A 79 -4.42 12.87 -4.05
C GLU A 79 -4.19 11.58 -3.25
N ALA A 80 -3.02 11.44 -2.61
CA ALA A 80 -2.66 10.28 -1.81
C ALA A 80 -3.64 10.07 -0.64
N GLN A 81 -3.99 11.15 0.05
CA GLN A 81 -4.96 11.12 1.15
C GLN A 81 -6.33 10.61 0.68
N GLN A 82 -6.83 11.09 -0.47
CA GLN A 82 -8.11 10.64 -1.03
C GLN A 82 -8.11 9.15 -1.39
N TRP A 83 -6.99 8.61 -1.88
CA TRP A 83 -6.89 7.17 -2.19
C TRP A 83 -6.90 6.32 -0.93
N LEU A 84 -6.18 6.76 0.10
CA LEU A 84 -6.14 6.09 1.40
C LEU A 84 -7.50 6.13 2.10
N GLU A 85 -8.19 7.27 2.11
CA GLU A 85 -9.54 7.40 2.65
C GLU A 85 -10.54 6.48 1.93
N LYS A 86 -10.40 6.33 0.61
CA LYS A 86 -11.23 5.40 -0.16
C LYS A 86 -10.96 3.95 0.24
N ALA A 87 -9.72 3.56 0.44
CA ALA A 87 -9.36 2.21 0.89
C ALA A 87 -9.83 1.95 2.33
N GLU A 88 -9.72 2.94 3.22
CA GLU A 88 -10.22 2.86 4.59
C GLU A 88 -11.75 2.67 4.63
N LYS A 89 -12.49 3.42 3.82
CA LYS A 89 -13.94 3.24 3.69
C LYS A 89 -14.32 1.83 3.24
N LEU A 90 -13.60 1.26 2.26
CA LEU A 90 -13.81 -0.13 1.86
C LEU A 90 -13.58 -1.10 3.03
N ALA A 91 -12.54 -0.87 3.84
CA ALA A 91 -12.27 -1.72 5.00
C ALA A 91 -13.39 -1.64 6.06
N VAL A 92 -13.97 -0.45 6.27
CA VAL A 92 -15.09 -0.24 7.21
C VAL A 92 -16.38 -0.87 6.68
N GLU A 93 -16.68 -0.73 5.38
CA GLU A 93 -17.88 -1.28 4.76
C GLU A 93 -17.88 -2.81 4.78
N GLU A 94 -16.76 -3.44 4.46
CA GLU A 94 -16.61 -4.90 4.51
C GLU A 94 -16.68 -5.45 5.95
N ASN A 95 -16.14 -4.72 6.94
CA ASN A 95 -16.27 -5.11 8.35
C ASN A 95 -17.73 -5.09 8.84
N ASN A 96 -18.58 -4.21 8.31
CA ASN A 96 -19.98 -4.09 8.74
C ASN A 96 -20.91 -5.12 8.09
N ASN A 97 -20.49 -5.77 6.99
CA ASN A 97 -21.28 -6.77 6.28
C ASN A 97 -21.23 -8.17 6.92
N ASP A 98 -20.21 -8.46 7.70
CA ASP A 98 -20.14 -9.68 8.47
C ASP A 98 -20.86 -9.50 9.81
N ASN A 99 -21.98 -10.24 10.01
CA ASN A 99 -22.79 -10.26 11.24
C ASN A 99 -22.05 -10.76 12.51
N ASN A 100 -20.73 -10.83 12.48
CA ASN A 100 -19.88 -11.12 13.61
C ASN A 100 -19.35 -9.80 14.20
N ASP A 101 -19.81 -9.49 15.39
CA ASP A 101 -19.57 -8.27 16.20
C ASP A 101 -18.09 -7.95 16.55
N VAL A 102 -17.11 -8.41 15.77
CA VAL A 102 -15.69 -8.19 16.06
C VAL A 102 -15.02 -7.47 14.89
N ASN A 103 -15.02 -6.14 14.96
CA ASN A 103 -14.17 -5.28 14.11
C ASN A 103 -12.69 -5.60 14.35
N ASN A 104 -12.13 -6.54 13.60
CA ASN A 104 -10.75 -7.02 13.80
C ASN A 104 -9.72 -6.34 12.90
N ILE A 105 -10.11 -5.40 12.02
CA ILE A 105 -9.17 -4.66 11.18
C ILE A 105 -8.92 -3.27 11.76
N GLN A 106 -7.65 -2.99 12.05
CA GLN A 106 -7.17 -1.66 12.35
C GLN A 106 -6.52 -1.07 11.09
N PHE A 107 -7.23 -0.19 10.38
CA PHE A 107 -6.68 0.47 9.20
C PHE A 107 -5.76 1.62 9.61
N LYS A 108 -4.56 1.70 9.01
CA LYS A 108 -3.59 2.76 9.20
C LYS A 108 -3.23 3.35 7.85
N SER A 109 -3.45 4.65 7.64
CA SER A 109 -3.04 5.37 6.45
C SER A 109 -1.62 5.92 6.60
N GLU A 110 -0.76 5.69 5.61
CA GLU A 110 0.63 6.17 5.60
C GLU A 110 1.00 6.77 4.25
N ILE A 111 1.67 7.92 4.29
CA ILE A 111 2.23 8.59 3.12
C ILE A 111 3.72 8.76 3.34
N ILE A 112 4.53 8.25 2.41
CA ILE A 112 5.97 8.46 2.39
C ILE A 112 6.32 9.41 1.26
N GLU A 113 7.11 10.44 1.57
CA GLU A 113 7.73 11.33 0.61
C GLU A 113 9.19 10.91 0.44
N ASP A 114 9.51 10.36 -0.74
CA ASP A 114 10.85 9.84 -1.00
C ASP A 114 11.60 10.71 -2.03
N PRO A 115 12.68 11.38 -1.59
CA PRO A 115 13.47 12.24 -2.46
C PRO A 115 14.56 11.51 -3.25
N ILE A 116 14.87 10.25 -2.94
CA ILE A 116 16.12 9.62 -3.37
C ILE A 116 15.93 8.24 -3.95
N SER A 117 15.07 7.40 -3.33
CA SER A 117 14.95 6.00 -3.69
C SER A 117 13.85 5.74 -4.73
N LYS A 118 13.84 4.54 -5.24
CA LYS A 118 12.73 4.09 -6.08
C LYS A 118 11.54 3.74 -5.19
N VAL A 119 10.33 4.00 -5.67
CA VAL A 119 9.08 3.69 -4.96
C VAL A 119 9.06 2.27 -4.41
N GLY A 120 9.56 1.27 -5.19
CA GLY A 120 9.64 -0.12 -4.75
C GLY A 120 10.54 -0.31 -3.54
N SER A 121 11.70 0.33 -3.51
CA SER A 121 12.62 0.30 -2.36
C SER A 121 11.98 0.93 -1.12
N ALA A 122 11.34 2.10 -1.27
CA ALA A 122 10.65 2.77 -0.15
C ALA A 122 9.55 1.89 0.48
N ILE A 123 8.82 1.12 -0.34
CA ILE A 123 7.81 0.16 0.14
C ILE A 123 8.49 -0.97 0.93
N VAL A 124 9.57 -1.55 0.41
CA VAL A 124 10.32 -2.65 1.05
C VAL A 124 10.91 -2.19 2.38
N ASP A 125 11.61 -1.05 2.39
CA ASP A 125 12.24 -0.49 3.59
C ASP A 125 11.19 -0.16 4.68
N TYR A 126 10.03 0.35 4.28
CA TYR A 126 8.91 0.59 5.19
C TYR A 126 8.39 -0.73 5.78
N ALA A 127 8.17 -1.74 4.91
CA ALA A 127 7.66 -3.03 5.34
C ALA A 127 8.60 -3.74 6.31
N GLU A 128 9.92 -3.67 6.08
CA GLU A 128 10.94 -4.23 6.96
C GLU A 128 10.96 -3.51 8.32
N ARG A 129 11.01 -2.17 8.30
CA ARG A 129 11.02 -1.36 9.53
C ARG A 129 9.80 -1.59 10.41
N GLU A 130 8.62 -1.76 9.80
CA GLU A 130 7.36 -2.00 10.49
C GLU A 130 7.10 -3.47 10.82
N ASN A 131 7.97 -4.39 10.42
CA ASN A 131 7.79 -5.85 10.56
C ASN A 131 6.46 -6.32 9.95
N VAL A 132 6.22 -5.98 8.68
CA VAL A 132 5.04 -6.40 7.92
C VAL A 132 5.11 -7.89 7.59
N ASP A 133 4.00 -8.62 7.74
CA ASP A 133 3.92 -10.07 7.51
C ASP A 133 3.52 -10.42 6.08
N LEU A 134 2.87 -9.49 5.37
CA LEU A 134 2.39 -9.66 4.01
C LEU A 134 2.33 -8.31 3.30
N ILE A 135 2.89 -8.23 2.09
CA ILE A 135 2.68 -7.10 1.19
C ILE A 135 1.67 -7.49 0.11
N VAL A 136 0.67 -6.63 -0.12
CA VAL A 136 -0.29 -6.76 -1.23
C VAL A 136 -0.07 -5.61 -2.20
N ILE A 137 0.13 -5.93 -3.49
CA ILE A 137 0.46 -4.92 -4.49
C ILE A 137 -0.18 -5.25 -5.84
N GLY A 138 -0.59 -4.22 -6.58
CA GLY A 138 -1.06 -4.38 -7.95
C GLY A 138 0.08 -4.72 -8.92
N THR A 139 -0.21 -5.53 -9.94
CA THR A 139 0.79 -5.84 -11.01
C THR A 139 1.29 -4.61 -11.73
N ARG A 140 0.49 -3.53 -11.77
CA ARG A 140 0.78 -2.28 -12.49
C ARG A 140 0.29 -1.11 -11.67
N GLY A 141 0.91 0.05 -11.86
CA GLY A 141 0.46 1.32 -11.32
C GLY A 141 -0.16 2.20 -12.42
N ARG A 142 -0.25 3.50 -12.15
CA ARG A 142 -0.89 4.54 -12.98
C ARG A 142 -0.37 4.64 -14.42
N THR A 143 0.86 4.24 -14.69
CA THR A 143 1.48 4.32 -16.04
C THR A 143 1.01 3.26 -17.02
N GLY A 144 0.32 2.21 -16.57
CA GLY A 144 -0.51 1.29 -17.34
C GLY A 144 0.02 0.70 -18.65
N PHE A 145 1.33 0.48 -18.78
CA PHE A 145 1.90 -0.12 -19.99
C PHE A 145 1.31 -1.52 -20.24
N LYS A 146 0.41 -1.63 -21.24
CA LYS A 146 -0.38 -2.84 -21.55
C LYS A 146 0.46 -4.08 -21.89
N LYS A 147 1.74 -3.93 -22.22
CA LYS A 147 2.64 -5.03 -22.64
C LYS A 147 3.50 -5.62 -21.53
N MET A 148 3.61 -4.99 -20.36
CA MET A 148 4.39 -5.51 -19.24
C MET A 148 3.52 -6.39 -18.34
N LEU A 149 3.98 -7.63 -18.07
CA LEU A 149 3.32 -8.56 -17.17
C LEU A 149 3.39 -8.08 -15.70
N LEU A 150 4.52 -7.45 -15.33
CA LEU A 150 4.78 -6.91 -13.99
C LEU A 150 5.42 -5.53 -14.11
N GLY A 151 4.89 -4.53 -13.39
CA GLY A 151 5.45 -3.18 -13.34
C GLY A 151 6.74 -3.12 -12.52
N SER A 152 7.55 -2.07 -12.72
CA SER A 152 8.84 -1.92 -12.03
C SER A 152 8.71 -1.94 -10.51
N VAL A 153 7.74 -1.21 -9.94
CA VAL A 153 7.50 -1.18 -8.49
C VAL A 153 7.15 -2.57 -7.94
N ALA A 154 6.21 -3.27 -8.59
CA ALA A 154 5.84 -4.63 -8.18
C ALA A 154 7.01 -5.61 -8.33
N SER A 155 7.83 -5.47 -9.39
CA SER A 155 9.03 -6.28 -9.61
C SER A 155 10.07 -6.06 -8.50
N ASP A 156 10.33 -4.79 -8.15
CA ASP A 156 11.27 -4.46 -7.06
C ASP A 156 10.77 -5.04 -5.72
N VAL A 157 9.47 -4.85 -5.41
CA VAL A 157 8.89 -5.38 -4.16
C VAL A 157 8.98 -6.91 -4.11
N VAL A 158 8.61 -7.62 -5.18
CA VAL A 158 8.70 -9.10 -5.21
C VAL A 158 10.13 -9.59 -5.06
N THR A 159 11.11 -8.83 -5.59
CA THR A 159 12.53 -9.22 -5.56
C THR A 159 13.17 -9.01 -4.20
N TYR A 160 12.80 -7.93 -3.51
CA TYR A 160 13.55 -7.47 -2.33
C TYR A 160 12.77 -7.57 -1.01
N ALA A 161 11.47 -7.87 -1.03
CA ALA A 161 10.70 -7.99 0.20
C ALA A 161 11.20 -9.12 1.10
N HIS A 162 11.26 -8.87 2.40
CA HIS A 162 11.62 -9.86 3.43
C HIS A 162 10.46 -10.80 3.78
N CYS A 163 9.23 -10.48 3.37
CA CYS A 163 8.01 -11.22 3.66
C CYS A 163 7.28 -11.65 2.37
N PRO A 164 6.27 -12.53 2.44
CA PRO A 164 5.41 -12.88 1.30
C PRO A 164 4.82 -11.66 0.60
N VAL A 165 4.68 -11.75 -0.74
CA VAL A 165 4.08 -10.70 -1.57
C VAL A 165 2.94 -11.29 -2.39
N LEU A 166 1.73 -10.73 -2.23
CA LEU A 166 0.58 -11.02 -3.07
C LEU A 166 0.48 -10.00 -4.19
N VAL A 167 0.60 -10.46 -5.43
CA VAL A 167 0.50 -9.60 -6.61
C VAL A 167 -0.86 -9.76 -7.26
N VAL A 168 -1.63 -8.65 -7.33
CA VAL A 168 -3.00 -8.60 -7.84
C VAL A 168 -3.06 -8.06 -9.27
N LYS A 169 -3.86 -8.72 -10.13
CA LYS A 169 -4.09 -8.33 -11.53
C LYS A 169 -5.44 -7.66 -11.73
#